data_c1fd492de929b17fadf1eacd5684c743
#
_entry.id   c1fd492de929b17fadf1eacd5684c743
#
_cell.length_a   1.000
_cell.length_b   1.000
_cell.length_c   1.000
_cell.angle_alpha   90.00
_cell.angle_beta   90.00
_cell.angle_gamma   90.00
#
_symmetry.space_group_name_H-M   'P 1'
#
loop_
_entity.id
_entity.type
_entity.pdbx_description
1 polymer ?
#
loop_
_entity_poly.entity_id
_entity_poly.type
_entity_poly.pdbx_seq_one_letter_code
_entity_poly.pdbx_strand_id
1 'polypeptide(L)'
;MNSCNPLRIALDLDDTIFDFWGAYKALFPRESDLVEHIITRNVASLRYNKEFWENLSLLEKPNFEPHIYATKRINSKVYTRNCLAKHNLPIRPIYQMYYQHGNKADLIKGKCDVLIDDSISNVQMAINSGLPALLIDRPHNQNGNPLFRICSLDIDEIRFAYELELETLGWN
;
A
#
# COMPACT_ATOMS: atom_id res chain seq x y z
N MET A 1 17.32 -6.32 -29.27
CA MET A 1 16.47 -6.83 -28.18
C MET A 1 16.61 -5.84 -27.04
N ASN A 2 15.64 -4.93 -26.87
CA ASN A 2 15.68 -3.99 -25.75
C ASN A 2 15.44 -4.79 -24.48
N SER A 3 16.46 -4.88 -23.62
CA SER A 3 16.30 -5.38 -22.26
C SER A 3 15.38 -4.41 -21.52
N CYS A 4 14.08 -4.65 -21.57
CA CYS A 4 13.16 -3.94 -20.69
C CYS A 4 13.61 -4.21 -19.26
N ASN A 5 14.12 -3.21 -18.58
CA ASN A 5 14.37 -3.31 -17.15
C ASN A 5 13.05 -3.75 -16.46
N PRO A 6 13.10 -4.64 -15.49
CA PRO A 6 11.91 -5.04 -14.77
C PRO A 6 11.27 -3.83 -14.09
N LEU A 7 9.96 -3.69 -14.19
CA LEU A 7 9.19 -2.63 -13.54
C LEU A 7 9.43 -2.65 -12.02
N ARG A 8 9.91 -1.54 -11.46
CA ARG A 8 10.20 -1.40 -10.02
C ARG A 8 8.94 -0.96 -9.29
N ILE A 9 8.26 -1.87 -8.65
CA ILE A 9 6.99 -1.65 -7.97
C ILE A 9 7.22 -1.35 -6.49
N ALA A 10 6.68 -0.22 -6.01
CA ALA A 10 6.45 0.05 -4.60
C ALA A 10 5.05 -0.45 -4.23
N LEU A 11 4.95 -1.29 -3.21
CA LEU A 11 3.69 -1.88 -2.80
C LEU A 11 3.34 -1.45 -1.38
N ASP A 12 2.14 -0.91 -1.20
CA ASP A 12 1.60 -0.69 0.14
C ASP A 12 1.27 -2.01 0.84
N LEU A 13 0.99 -1.97 2.11
CA LEU A 13 0.77 -3.17 2.93
C LEU A 13 -0.66 -3.28 3.45
N ASP A 14 -1.12 -2.26 4.19
CA ASP A 14 -2.38 -2.30 4.91
C ASP A 14 -3.55 -2.07 3.95
N ASP A 15 -4.51 -2.99 3.96
CA ASP A 15 -5.65 -3.06 3.05
C ASP A 15 -5.28 -3.19 1.55
N THR A 16 -3.99 -3.24 1.24
CA THR A 16 -3.45 -3.60 -0.07
C THR A 16 -3.09 -5.09 -0.12
N ILE A 17 -2.22 -5.54 0.77
CA ILE A 17 -1.81 -6.96 0.91
C ILE A 17 -2.46 -7.60 2.14
N PHE A 18 -2.54 -6.87 3.26
CA PHE A 18 -3.00 -7.36 4.55
C PHE A 18 -4.32 -6.72 4.96
N ASP A 19 -5.22 -7.49 5.54
CA ASP A 19 -6.49 -7.04 6.09
C ASP A 19 -6.29 -6.30 7.42
N PHE A 20 -5.88 -5.04 7.33
CA PHE A 20 -5.73 -4.18 8.49
C PHE A 20 -7.10 -3.81 9.08
N TRP A 21 -8.05 -3.40 8.23
CA TRP A 21 -9.37 -2.98 8.67
C TRP A 21 -10.18 -4.10 9.31
N GLY A 22 -10.14 -5.32 8.76
CA GLY A 22 -10.79 -6.47 9.37
C GLY A 22 -10.23 -6.78 10.75
N ALA A 23 -8.90 -6.81 10.88
CA ALA A 23 -8.21 -7.03 12.14
C ALA A 23 -8.49 -5.91 13.16
N TYR A 24 -8.49 -4.64 12.72
CA TYR A 24 -8.81 -3.49 13.55
C TYR A 24 -10.25 -3.56 14.10
N LYS A 25 -11.24 -3.80 13.24
CA LYS A 25 -12.65 -3.94 13.64
C LYS A 25 -12.89 -5.11 14.59
N ALA A 26 -12.18 -6.23 14.40
CA ALA A 26 -12.25 -7.36 15.31
C ALA A 26 -11.72 -7.01 16.72
N LEU A 27 -10.69 -6.17 16.80
CA LEU A 27 -10.12 -5.72 18.08
C LEU A 27 -10.95 -4.61 18.73
N PHE A 28 -11.58 -3.74 17.94
CA PHE A 28 -12.37 -2.59 18.39
C PHE A 28 -13.81 -2.61 17.82
N PRO A 29 -14.62 -3.61 18.15
CA PRO A 29 -15.93 -3.81 17.50
C PRO A 29 -16.95 -2.69 17.74
N ARG A 30 -16.77 -1.86 18.78
CA ARG A 30 -17.64 -0.72 19.09
C ARG A 30 -17.28 0.56 18.34
N GLU A 31 -16.21 0.54 17.56
CA GLU A 31 -15.62 1.72 16.95
C GLU A 31 -15.68 1.68 15.41
N SER A 32 -16.34 0.68 14.85
CA SER A 32 -16.45 0.49 13.40
C SER A 32 -17.09 1.67 12.66
N ASP A 33 -17.84 2.52 13.39
CA ASP A 33 -18.60 3.66 12.83
C ASP A 33 -18.07 5.02 13.30
N LEU A 34 -16.90 5.04 13.92
CA LEU A 34 -16.38 6.25 14.56
C LEU A 34 -15.46 7.07 13.64
N VAL A 35 -15.43 8.37 13.95
CA VAL A 35 -14.76 9.45 13.22
C VAL A 35 -13.23 9.24 13.18
N GLU A 36 -12.61 9.64 12.10
CA GLU A 36 -11.17 9.49 11.77
C GLU A 36 -10.19 9.80 12.94
N HIS A 37 -10.48 10.79 13.80
CA HIS A 37 -9.60 11.11 14.93
C HIS A 37 -9.59 10.06 16.05
N ILE A 38 -10.68 9.32 16.25
CA ILE A 38 -10.75 8.23 17.24
C ILE A 38 -9.99 7.02 16.70
N ILE A 39 -10.17 6.72 15.42
CA ILE A 39 -9.40 5.69 14.72
C ILE A 39 -7.90 5.97 14.87
N THR A 40 -7.46 7.19 14.61
CA THR A 40 -6.06 7.59 14.74
C THR A 40 -5.51 7.36 16.14
N ARG A 41 -6.29 7.68 17.20
CA ARG A 41 -5.88 7.46 18.59
C ARG A 41 -5.71 5.99 18.91
N ASN A 42 -6.62 5.15 18.44
CA ASN A 42 -6.58 3.71 18.69
C ASN A 42 -5.51 3.00 17.89
N VAL A 43 -5.32 3.40 16.63
CA VAL A 43 -4.17 2.94 15.84
C VAL A 43 -2.86 3.28 16.57
N ALA A 44 -2.75 4.45 17.20
CA ALA A 44 -1.58 4.80 17.99
C ALA A 44 -1.34 3.85 19.17
N SER A 45 -2.42 3.32 19.79
CA SER A 45 -2.31 2.34 20.87
C SER A 45 -1.75 0.99 20.41
N LEU A 46 -1.91 0.66 19.12
CA LEU A 46 -1.39 -0.57 18.53
C LEU A 46 0.13 -0.54 18.28
N ARG A 47 0.80 0.61 18.47
CA ARG A 47 2.23 0.77 18.12
C ARG A 47 3.12 -0.36 18.63
N TYR A 48 2.85 -0.84 19.82
CA TYR A 48 3.65 -1.91 20.47
C TYR A 48 2.93 -3.26 20.51
N ASN A 49 1.76 -3.37 19.87
CA ASN A 49 1.01 -4.62 19.83
C ASN A 49 1.62 -5.55 18.76
N LYS A 50 2.66 -6.29 19.15
CA LYS A 50 3.35 -7.25 18.27
C LYS A 50 2.38 -8.26 17.66
N GLU A 51 1.50 -8.82 18.49
CA GLU A 51 0.56 -9.87 18.08
C GLU A 51 -0.39 -9.38 16.98
N PHE A 52 -0.91 -8.16 17.09
CA PHE A 52 -1.72 -7.54 16.07
C PHE A 52 -0.99 -7.46 14.72
N TRP A 53 0.21 -6.85 14.72
CA TRP A 53 0.93 -6.57 13.47
C TRP A 53 1.53 -7.80 12.79
N GLU A 54 1.91 -8.82 13.55
CA GLU A 54 2.50 -10.06 13.00
C GLU A 54 1.44 -11.06 12.54
N ASN A 55 0.15 -10.87 12.93
CA ASN A 55 -0.92 -11.81 12.62
C ASN A 55 -1.99 -11.24 11.69
N LEU A 56 -1.72 -10.14 11.01
CA LEU A 56 -2.63 -9.63 9.97
C LEU A 56 -2.84 -10.70 8.90
N SER A 57 -4.10 -10.92 8.54
CA SER A 57 -4.47 -11.86 7.49
C SER A 57 -4.05 -11.34 6.12
N LEU A 58 -3.72 -12.25 5.21
CA LEU A 58 -3.42 -11.92 3.83
C LEU A 58 -4.74 -11.71 3.07
N LEU A 59 -4.89 -10.57 2.41
CA LEU A 59 -5.98 -10.31 1.47
C LEU A 59 -5.66 -10.92 0.12
N GLU A 60 -4.45 -10.64 -0.37
CA GLU A 60 -4.02 -11.07 -1.67
C GLU A 60 -2.50 -11.22 -1.70
N LYS A 61 -2.03 -12.26 -2.39
CA LYS A 61 -0.60 -12.48 -2.60
C LYS A 61 -0.23 -12.02 -4.02
N PRO A 62 0.72 -11.07 -4.17
CA PRO A 62 1.18 -10.66 -5.49
C PRO A 62 1.85 -11.85 -6.22
N ASN A 63 1.64 -11.96 -7.52
CA ASN A 63 2.32 -12.93 -8.38
C ASN A 63 3.70 -12.44 -8.87
N PHE A 64 4.19 -11.35 -8.29
CA PHE A 64 5.49 -10.74 -8.57
C PHE A 64 6.24 -10.44 -7.27
N GLU A 65 7.53 -10.11 -7.39
CA GLU A 65 8.32 -9.61 -6.27
C GLU A 65 8.31 -8.07 -6.26
N PRO A 66 7.76 -7.42 -5.22
CA PRO A 66 7.85 -5.98 -5.09
C PRO A 66 9.30 -5.53 -4.99
N HIS A 67 9.62 -4.37 -5.54
CA HIS A 67 10.95 -3.78 -5.39
C HIS A 67 11.16 -3.23 -3.98
N ILE A 68 10.14 -2.58 -3.45
CA ILE A 68 10.09 -2.01 -2.09
C ILE A 68 8.68 -2.10 -1.51
N TYR A 69 8.56 -1.99 -0.18
CA TYR A 69 7.30 -1.74 0.50
C TYR A 69 7.24 -0.29 1.00
N ALA A 70 6.07 0.35 0.85
CA ALA A 70 5.84 1.72 1.28
C ALA A 70 4.59 1.78 2.16
N THR A 71 4.73 2.06 3.45
CA THR A 71 3.62 1.97 4.42
C THR A 71 3.55 3.14 5.37
N LYS A 72 2.36 3.41 5.92
CA LYS A 72 2.13 4.39 7.00
C LYS A 72 1.99 3.74 8.39
N ARG A 73 2.56 2.58 8.59
CA ARG A 73 2.55 1.89 9.89
C ARG A 73 3.35 2.63 10.94
N ILE A 74 2.81 2.66 12.15
CA ILE A 74 3.48 3.28 13.33
C ILE A 74 4.29 2.28 14.15
N ASN A 75 4.21 0.99 13.83
CA ASN A 75 4.86 -0.10 14.53
C ASN A 75 6.37 -0.22 14.21
N SER A 76 7.03 -1.15 14.86
CA SER A 76 8.40 -1.54 14.50
C SER A 76 8.44 -2.23 13.14
N LYS A 77 9.43 -1.88 12.30
CA LYS A 77 9.71 -2.58 11.03
C LYS A 77 9.95 -4.09 11.23
N VAL A 78 10.37 -4.49 12.42
CA VAL A 78 10.56 -5.92 12.77
C VAL A 78 9.23 -6.65 12.68
N TYR A 79 8.14 -6.11 13.23
CA TYR A 79 6.81 -6.73 13.17
C TYR A 79 6.31 -6.86 11.72
N THR A 80 6.55 -5.83 10.91
CA THR A 80 6.23 -5.89 9.48
C THR A 80 7.01 -6.99 8.76
N ARG A 81 8.31 -7.13 9.02
CA ARG A 81 9.13 -8.20 8.44
C ARG A 81 8.67 -9.58 8.88
N ASN A 82 8.30 -9.74 10.15
CA ASN A 82 7.80 -11.01 10.66
C ASN A 82 6.45 -11.38 10.02
N CYS A 83 5.56 -10.40 9.83
CA CYS A 83 4.31 -10.59 9.12
C CYS A 83 4.55 -11.04 7.67
N LEU A 84 5.43 -10.35 6.93
CA LEU A 84 5.81 -10.74 5.56
C LEU A 84 6.37 -12.16 5.50
N ALA A 85 7.29 -12.50 6.41
CA ALA A 85 7.90 -13.83 6.49
C ALA A 85 6.87 -14.92 6.77
N LYS A 86 5.92 -14.67 7.68
CA LYS A 86 4.83 -15.61 8.01
C LYS A 86 3.98 -15.98 6.79
N HIS A 87 3.79 -15.04 5.88
CA HIS A 87 3.02 -15.25 4.65
C HIS A 87 3.88 -15.67 3.44
N ASN A 88 5.16 -16.00 3.66
CA ASN A 88 6.10 -16.32 2.59
C ASN A 88 6.16 -15.24 1.50
N LEU A 89 6.16 -13.97 1.93
CA LEU A 89 6.37 -12.81 1.08
C LEU A 89 7.85 -12.41 1.11
N PRO A 90 8.40 -11.89 -0.02
CA PRO A 90 9.81 -11.51 -0.07
C PRO A 90 10.11 -10.37 0.91
N ILE A 91 11.25 -10.45 1.60
CA ILE A 91 11.73 -9.38 2.47
C ILE A 91 12.49 -8.37 1.62
N ARG A 92 11.86 -7.23 1.39
CA ARG A 92 12.39 -6.10 0.61
C ARG A 92 12.57 -4.86 1.50
N PRO A 93 13.25 -3.80 1.04
CA PRO A 93 13.34 -2.54 1.78
C PRO A 93 11.95 -2.01 2.14
N ILE A 94 11.77 -1.60 3.40
CA ILE A 94 10.52 -1.03 3.92
C ILE A 94 10.71 0.46 4.16
N TYR A 95 9.99 1.27 3.39
CA TYR A 95 9.90 2.71 3.57
C TYR A 95 8.64 3.01 4.39
N GLN A 96 8.85 3.39 5.64
CA GLN A 96 7.78 3.57 6.61
C GLN A 96 7.65 5.04 7.00
N MET A 97 6.44 5.54 6.89
CA MET A 97 6.07 6.89 7.31
C MET A 97 5.16 6.81 8.54
N TYR A 98 5.30 7.76 9.45
CA TYR A 98 4.35 7.88 10.54
C TYR A 98 3.03 8.44 10.02
N TYR A 99 1.91 7.88 10.50
CA TYR A 99 0.56 8.04 9.97
C TYR A 99 0.11 9.49 9.72
N GLN A 100 0.63 10.46 10.45
CA GLN A 100 0.14 11.84 10.39
C GLN A 100 1.01 12.82 9.58
N HIS A 101 2.15 12.42 9.05
CA HIS A 101 3.10 13.35 8.46
C HIS A 101 3.55 12.94 7.05
N GLY A 102 3.28 13.82 6.11
CA GLY A 102 3.87 13.81 4.78
C GLY A 102 3.23 12.89 3.75
N ASN A 103 3.72 13.03 2.53
CA ASN A 103 3.33 12.25 1.38
C ASN A 103 4.23 11.02 1.25
N LYS A 104 3.65 9.83 1.18
CA LYS A 104 4.36 8.56 0.99
C LYS A 104 5.27 8.60 -0.24
N ALA A 105 4.83 9.27 -1.32
CA ALA A 105 5.59 9.41 -2.55
C ALA A 105 6.96 10.10 -2.33
N ASP A 106 7.07 11.05 -1.41
CA ASP A 106 8.33 11.76 -1.14
C ASP A 106 9.44 10.83 -0.60
N LEU A 107 9.05 9.73 0.06
CA LEU A 107 10.00 8.73 0.55
C LEU A 107 10.52 7.78 -0.54
N ILE A 108 9.71 7.55 -1.58
CA ILE A 108 9.94 6.48 -2.55
C ILE A 108 10.19 6.97 -3.99
N LYS A 109 9.95 8.25 -4.28
CA LYS A 109 10.23 8.83 -5.60
C LYS A 109 11.70 8.60 -5.99
N GLY A 110 11.90 8.14 -7.22
CA GLY A 110 13.21 7.73 -7.75
C GLY A 110 13.70 6.34 -7.31
N LYS A 111 13.00 5.69 -6.37
CA LYS A 111 13.31 4.33 -5.90
C LYS A 111 12.42 3.26 -6.53
N CYS A 112 11.32 3.68 -7.16
CA CYS A 112 10.38 2.82 -7.87
C CYS A 112 9.86 3.56 -9.10
N ASP A 113 9.19 2.84 -9.96
CA ASP A 113 8.56 3.34 -11.18
C ASP A 113 7.06 3.60 -10.96
N VAL A 114 6.42 2.80 -10.10
CA VAL A 114 5.00 2.90 -9.77
C VAL A 114 4.74 2.56 -8.30
N LEU A 115 3.77 3.26 -7.69
CA LEU A 115 3.19 2.91 -6.38
C LEU A 115 1.85 2.20 -6.58
N ILE A 116 1.61 1.11 -5.85
CA ILE A 116 0.29 0.49 -5.72
C ILE A 116 -0.19 0.68 -4.28
N ASP A 117 -1.39 1.24 -4.13
CA ASP A 117 -1.97 1.63 -2.83
C ASP A 117 -3.50 1.51 -2.88
N ASP A 118 -4.15 1.21 -1.77
CA ASP A 118 -5.60 1.15 -1.65
C ASP A 118 -6.25 2.49 -1.28
N SER A 119 -5.44 3.46 -0.88
CA SER A 119 -5.88 4.79 -0.47
C SER A 119 -5.90 5.77 -1.64
N ILE A 120 -7.10 6.26 -1.99
CA ILE A 120 -7.30 7.29 -3.01
C ILE A 120 -6.40 8.49 -2.76
N SER A 121 -6.29 8.95 -1.51
CA SER A 121 -5.48 10.12 -1.17
C SER A 121 -3.97 9.87 -1.39
N ASN A 122 -3.47 8.67 -1.09
CA ASN A 122 -2.07 8.32 -1.33
C ASN A 122 -1.76 8.28 -2.84
N VAL A 123 -2.64 7.64 -3.62
CA VAL A 123 -2.50 7.58 -5.09
C VAL A 123 -2.53 8.99 -5.68
N GLN A 124 -3.50 9.82 -5.30
CA GLN A 124 -3.60 11.19 -5.81
C GLN A 124 -2.37 12.04 -5.44
N MET A 125 -1.88 11.92 -4.20
CA MET A 125 -0.65 12.62 -3.77
C MET A 125 0.58 12.13 -4.55
N ALA A 126 0.68 10.85 -4.85
CA ALA A 126 1.78 10.29 -5.63
C ALA A 126 1.78 10.85 -7.06
N ILE A 127 0.64 10.81 -7.75
CA ILE A 127 0.47 11.37 -9.09
C ILE A 127 0.80 12.86 -9.10
N ASN A 128 0.27 13.64 -8.16
CA ASN A 128 0.55 15.07 -8.04
C ASN A 128 2.03 15.38 -7.79
N SER A 129 2.76 14.42 -7.22
CA SER A 129 4.21 14.53 -7.01
C SER A 129 5.05 14.04 -8.20
N GLY A 130 4.40 13.60 -9.29
CA GLY A 130 5.07 13.06 -10.48
C GLY A 130 5.64 11.64 -10.25
N LEU A 131 4.95 10.83 -9.44
CA LEU A 131 5.19 9.39 -9.29
C LEU A 131 3.94 8.65 -9.78
N PRO A 132 4.01 7.82 -10.83
CA PRO A 132 2.93 6.96 -11.25
C PRO A 132 2.36 6.14 -10.09
N ALA A 133 1.03 6.02 -10.00
CA ALA A 133 0.40 5.32 -8.91
C ALA A 133 -0.95 4.71 -9.29
N LEU A 134 -1.13 3.45 -8.99
CA LEU A 134 -2.32 2.67 -9.27
C LEU A 134 -3.12 2.42 -7.99
N LEU A 135 -4.43 2.62 -8.06
CA LEU A 135 -5.35 2.28 -6.98
C LEU A 135 -5.78 0.82 -7.11
N ILE A 136 -5.48 0.00 -6.11
CA ILE A 136 -6.06 -1.34 -6.06
C ILE A 136 -7.49 -1.27 -5.54
N ASP A 137 -8.41 -1.95 -6.23
CA ASP A 137 -9.82 -2.02 -5.83
C ASP A 137 -10.00 -2.76 -4.51
N ARG A 138 -10.63 -2.07 -3.56
CA ARG A 138 -11.03 -2.61 -2.25
C ARG A 138 -12.43 -2.09 -1.88
N PRO A 139 -13.18 -2.78 -1.01
CA PRO A 139 -14.56 -2.38 -0.68
C PRO A 139 -14.70 -0.93 -0.18
N HIS A 140 -13.70 -0.40 0.51
CA HIS A 140 -13.74 0.93 1.11
C HIS A 140 -13.41 2.07 0.13
N ASN A 141 -12.89 1.79 -1.06
CA ASN A 141 -12.47 2.82 -2.01
C ASN A 141 -13.28 2.89 -3.31
N GLN A 142 -14.45 2.23 -3.36
CA GLN A 142 -15.27 2.17 -4.57
C GLN A 142 -15.89 3.51 -5.00
N ASN A 143 -16.06 4.43 -4.06
CA ASN A 143 -16.73 5.73 -4.31
C ASN A 143 -15.79 6.83 -4.83
N GLY A 144 -14.50 6.54 -4.97
CA GLY A 144 -13.53 7.49 -5.52
C GLY A 144 -13.43 7.35 -7.05
N ASN A 145 -13.02 8.42 -7.71
CA ASN A 145 -12.68 8.39 -9.13
C ASN A 145 -11.18 8.63 -9.32
N PRO A 146 -10.32 7.71 -8.97
CA PRO A 146 -8.93 7.74 -9.39
C PRO A 146 -8.87 7.34 -10.85
N LEU A 147 -7.94 7.93 -11.57
CA LEU A 147 -7.80 7.72 -13.00
C LEU A 147 -7.42 6.28 -13.37
N PHE A 148 -6.62 5.62 -12.53
CA PHE A 148 -6.05 4.30 -12.84
C PHE A 148 -6.29 3.30 -11.72
N ARG A 149 -7.06 2.26 -12.01
CA ARG A 149 -7.42 1.18 -11.09
C ARG A 149 -6.92 -0.15 -11.59
N ILE A 150 -6.60 -1.02 -10.64
CA ILE A 150 -6.36 -2.44 -10.85
C ILE A 150 -7.26 -3.26 -9.93
N CYS A 151 -7.68 -4.43 -10.38
CA CYS A 151 -8.54 -5.32 -9.61
C CYS A 151 -7.74 -6.34 -8.79
N SER A 152 -6.51 -6.62 -9.21
CA SER A 152 -5.65 -7.63 -8.59
C SER A 152 -4.17 -7.22 -8.56
N LEU A 153 -3.39 -7.92 -7.73
CA LEU A 153 -1.93 -7.82 -7.68
C LEU A 153 -1.28 -8.75 -8.72
N ASP A 154 -1.80 -8.68 -9.97
CA ASP A 154 -1.26 -9.39 -11.12
C ASP A 154 -0.32 -8.49 -11.92
N ILE A 155 0.88 -9.00 -12.24
CA ILE A 155 1.93 -8.20 -12.92
C ILE A 155 1.52 -7.72 -14.31
N ASP A 156 0.73 -8.49 -15.04
CA ASP A 156 0.34 -8.13 -16.40
C ASP A 156 -0.74 -7.05 -16.38
N GLU A 157 -1.69 -7.11 -15.43
CA GLU A 157 -2.66 -6.05 -15.18
C GLU A 157 -1.98 -4.75 -14.77
N ILE A 158 -1.00 -4.85 -13.84
CA ILE A 158 -0.23 -3.70 -13.36
C ILE A 158 0.54 -3.03 -14.49
N ARG A 159 1.21 -3.79 -15.33
CA ARG A 159 1.95 -3.24 -16.48
C ARG A 159 1.03 -2.52 -17.46
N PHE A 160 -0.09 -3.13 -17.79
CA PHE A 160 -1.07 -2.53 -18.69
C PHE A 160 -1.60 -1.20 -18.13
N ALA A 161 -2.00 -1.19 -16.86
CA ALA A 161 -2.51 0.01 -16.19
C ALA A 161 -1.42 1.11 -16.07
N TYR A 162 -0.19 0.73 -15.79
CA TYR A 162 0.95 1.65 -15.70
C TYR A 162 1.26 2.31 -17.05
N GLU A 163 1.31 1.54 -18.14
CA GLU A 163 1.53 2.06 -19.49
C GLU A 163 0.43 3.04 -19.88
N LEU A 164 -0.83 2.69 -19.61
CA LEU A 164 -1.99 3.56 -19.86
C LEU A 164 -1.92 4.86 -19.04
N GLU A 165 -1.46 4.79 -17.78
CA GLU A 165 -1.26 5.97 -16.93
C GLU A 165 -0.20 6.90 -17.53
N LEU A 166 0.95 6.38 -17.94
CA LEU A 166 2.02 7.16 -18.55
C LEU A 166 1.56 7.86 -19.81
N GLU A 167 0.86 7.17 -20.70
CA GLU A 167 0.31 7.75 -21.93
C GLU A 167 -0.69 8.89 -21.62
N THR A 168 -1.61 8.65 -20.68
CA THR A 168 -2.66 9.60 -20.33
C THR A 168 -2.12 10.86 -19.67
N LEU A 169 -1.09 10.72 -18.83
CA LEU A 169 -0.44 11.83 -18.12
C LEU A 169 0.68 12.51 -18.93
N GLY A 170 1.02 11.96 -20.10
CA GLY A 170 2.09 12.49 -20.95
C GLY A 170 3.48 12.35 -20.32
N TRP A 171 3.72 11.26 -19.60
CA TRP A 171 4.96 10.98 -18.87
C TRP A 171 5.92 10.02 -19.64
N ASN A 172 5.73 9.88 -20.95
CA ASN A 172 6.58 9.07 -21.85
C ASN A 172 7.93 9.73 -22.14
#